data_eca331e02dbdc26aeed807f010aeac14
#
_entry.id   eca331e02dbdc26aeed807f010aeac14
#
_cell.length_a   1.000
_cell.length_b   1.000
_cell.length_c   1.000
_cell.angle_alpha   90.00
_cell.angle_beta   90.00
_cell.angle_gamma   90.00
#
_symmetry.space_group_name_H-M   'P 1'
#
loop_
_entity.id
_entity.type
_entity.pdbx_description
1 polymer ?
#
loop_
_entity_poly.entity_id
_entity_poly.type
_entity_poly.pdbx_seq_one_letter_code
_entity_poly.pdbx_strand_id
1 'polypeptide(L)'
;TCPDENDENSLYAKQTGHPSYRADDALWLFPTIVKYIGESGNKAFLDEVIVYANGGEDSVYNHLKNAIRFSMERLGAHKMPAGLHADWNDCLRLGKKGESTFVAFQLYYAMSVIRGYAEERKDTEYVEYINKVQAELGKSLSDCWDEDRFIRGIRENGEVVGAKHDPEANMWLNPQSWSVISGFASKEQAETAM
;
A
#
# COMPACT_ATOMS: atom_id res chain seq x y z
N THR A 1 11.24 13.26 -1.46
CA THR A 1 10.84 13.05 -2.86
C THR A 1 11.33 11.68 -3.29
N CYS A 2 10.46 10.89 -3.93
CA CYS A 2 10.89 9.65 -4.54
C CYS A 2 11.79 9.97 -5.74
N PRO A 3 12.89 9.22 -5.95
CA PRO A 3 13.71 9.37 -7.14
C PRO A 3 12.88 9.14 -8.40
N ASP A 4 13.35 9.59 -9.55
CA ASP A 4 12.72 9.24 -10.83
C ASP A 4 12.74 7.72 -11.00
N GLU A 5 11.63 7.14 -11.42
CA GLU A 5 11.43 5.68 -11.54
C GLU A 5 12.44 4.97 -12.46
N ASN A 6 13.17 5.72 -13.25
CA ASN A 6 14.14 5.16 -14.19
C ASN A 6 15.56 5.73 -13.99
N ASP A 7 15.81 6.42 -12.88
CA ASP A 7 17.14 6.96 -12.61
C ASP A 7 18.03 5.92 -11.93
N GLU A 8 18.81 5.20 -12.72
CA GLU A 8 19.82 4.24 -12.25
C GLU A 8 20.90 4.90 -11.36
N ASN A 9 21.06 6.21 -11.43
CA ASN A 9 21.97 6.97 -10.58
C ASN A 9 21.35 7.50 -9.31
N SER A 10 20.06 7.29 -9.12
CA SER A 10 19.36 7.69 -7.90
C SER A 10 20.00 7.07 -6.67
N LEU A 11 19.84 7.73 -5.53
CA LEU A 11 20.33 7.18 -4.27
C LEU A 11 19.64 5.86 -3.93
N TYR A 12 18.35 5.73 -4.27
CA TYR A 12 17.59 4.49 -4.12
C TYR A 12 18.23 3.35 -4.92
N ALA A 13 18.51 3.56 -6.21
CA ALA A 13 19.15 2.54 -7.06
C ALA A 13 20.53 2.14 -6.52
N LYS A 14 21.34 3.10 -6.04
CA LYS A 14 22.65 2.83 -5.45
C LYS A 14 22.58 2.03 -4.15
N GLN A 15 21.56 2.26 -3.33
CA GLN A 15 21.39 1.57 -2.04
C GLN A 15 20.76 0.19 -2.18
N THR A 16 19.84 0.01 -3.11
CA THR A 16 19.05 -1.22 -3.27
C THR A 16 19.52 -2.11 -4.40
N GLY A 17 20.32 -1.58 -5.33
CA GLY A 17 20.69 -2.25 -6.58
C GLY A 17 19.55 -2.33 -7.61
N HIS A 18 18.45 -1.62 -7.37
CA HIS A 18 17.29 -1.60 -8.27
C HIS A 18 17.03 -0.18 -8.78
N PRO A 19 16.90 0.02 -10.10
CA PRO A 19 16.66 1.33 -10.68
C PRO A 19 15.24 1.85 -10.50
N SER A 20 14.33 1.00 -10.06
CA SER A 20 12.91 1.34 -9.90
C SER A 20 12.32 0.77 -8.63
N TYR A 21 11.26 1.42 -8.12
CA TYR A 21 10.64 1.02 -6.85
C TYR A 21 9.69 -0.13 -7.02
N ARG A 22 9.47 -0.80 -5.90
CA ARG A 22 8.30 -1.64 -5.68
C ARG A 22 7.16 -0.82 -5.12
N ALA A 23 5.95 -1.22 -5.49
CA ALA A 23 4.75 -0.50 -5.10
C ALA A 23 4.45 -0.56 -3.59
N ASP A 24 4.95 -1.59 -2.91
CA ASP A 24 4.70 -1.87 -1.50
C ASP A 24 5.81 -1.43 -0.54
N ASP A 25 7.01 -1.07 -1.03
CA ASP A 25 8.19 -0.78 -0.19
C ASP A 25 7.88 0.16 0.97
N ALA A 26 7.28 1.31 0.69
CA ALA A 26 7.00 2.31 1.70
C ALA A 26 5.85 1.93 2.65
N LEU A 27 4.98 1.02 2.25
CA LEU A 27 3.81 0.62 3.04
C LEU A 27 4.18 -0.36 4.17
N TRP A 28 5.32 -1.04 4.07
CA TRP A 28 5.84 -1.90 5.14
C TRP A 28 6.27 -1.12 6.39
N LEU A 29 6.43 0.19 6.30
CA LEU A 29 6.69 1.03 7.46
C LEU A 29 5.54 1.00 8.47
N PHE A 30 4.30 0.91 8.01
CA PHE A 30 3.12 1.01 8.88
C PHE A 30 3.02 -0.15 9.89
N PRO A 31 3.01 -1.43 9.48
CA PRO A 31 2.99 -2.53 10.45
C PRO A 31 4.23 -2.54 11.35
N THR A 32 5.39 -2.13 10.83
CA THR A 32 6.63 -2.05 11.61
C THR A 32 6.53 -1.01 12.73
N ILE A 33 6.07 0.21 12.42
CA ILE A 33 5.94 1.30 13.39
C ILE A 33 4.85 0.99 14.42
N VAL A 34 3.72 0.41 13.99
CA VAL A 34 2.66 -0.04 14.92
C VAL A 34 3.21 -1.05 15.93
N LYS A 35 3.99 -2.02 15.48
CA LYS A 35 4.63 -3.01 16.35
C LYS A 35 5.65 -2.36 17.29
N TYR A 36 6.51 -1.49 16.77
CA TYR A 36 7.50 -0.80 17.58
C TYR A 36 6.84 0.03 18.70
N ILE A 37 5.85 0.86 18.36
CA ILE A 37 5.15 1.68 19.34
C ILE A 37 4.36 0.81 20.32
N GLY A 38 3.72 -0.26 19.85
CA GLY A 38 2.98 -1.20 20.68
C GLY A 38 3.83 -1.89 21.74
N GLU A 39 5.06 -2.32 21.35
CA GLU A 39 5.98 -3.01 22.26
C GLU A 39 6.75 -2.05 23.18
N SER A 40 7.15 -0.88 22.68
CA SER A 40 7.97 0.07 23.43
C SER A 40 7.16 1.08 24.25
N GLY A 41 5.91 1.33 23.88
CA GLY A 41 5.11 2.43 24.40
C GLY A 41 5.59 3.82 23.94
N ASN A 42 6.62 3.89 23.10
CA ASN A 42 7.26 5.15 22.69
C ASN A 42 6.49 5.83 21.55
N LYS A 43 5.39 6.50 21.87
CA LYS A 43 4.65 7.32 20.89
C LYS A 43 5.44 8.55 20.41
N ALA A 44 6.39 9.05 21.21
CA ALA A 44 7.22 10.19 20.84
C ALA A 44 8.13 9.89 19.64
N PHE A 45 8.34 8.61 19.30
CA PHE A 45 9.02 8.19 18.07
C PHE A 45 8.44 8.85 16.80
N LEU A 46 7.13 9.10 16.77
CA LEU A 46 6.50 9.77 15.63
C LEU A 46 6.98 11.23 15.41
N ASP A 47 7.57 11.84 16.43
CA ASP A 47 8.12 13.21 16.40
C ASP A 47 9.62 13.25 16.11
N GLU A 48 10.28 12.09 16.13
CA GLU A 48 11.71 12.02 15.79
C GLU A 48 11.93 12.46 14.35
N VAL A 49 12.93 13.35 14.17
CA VAL A 49 13.30 13.86 12.85
C VAL A 49 14.32 12.94 12.22
N ILE A 50 14.00 12.46 11.02
CA ILE A 50 14.83 11.52 10.27
C ILE A 50 15.10 12.09 8.87
N VAL A 51 16.33 11.93 8.41
CA VAL A 51 16.74 12.38 7.07
C VAL A 51 16.11 11.48 5.98
N TYR A 52 15.68 12.09 4.88
CA TYR A 52 15.33 11.36 3.68
C TYR A 52 16.60 10.88 2.95
N ALA A 53 16.51 9.72 2.32
CA ALA A 53 17.64 9.16 1.55
C ALA A 53 18.16 10.09 0.44
N ASN A 54 17.32 10.94 -0.10
CA ASN A 54 17.64 11.90 -1.17
C ASN A 54 17.81 13.35 -0.67
N GLY A 55 17.98 13.54 0.64
CA GLY A 55 18.20 14.84 1.27
C GLY A 55 16.95 15.49 1.83
N GLY A 56 17.15 16.41 2.77
CA GLY A 56 16.11 16.94 3.62
C GLY A 56 15.79 16.01 4.79
N GLU A 57 14.97 16.48 5.71
CA GLU A 57 14.57 15.73 6.90
C GLU A 57 13.13 16.08 7.29
N ASP A 58 12.47 15.20 8.00
CA ASP A 58 11.13 15.42 8.53
C ASP A 58 10.86 14.47 9.70
N SER A 59 9.75 14.70 10.40
CA SER A 59 9.30 13.78 11.44
C SER A 59 8.91 12.41 10.86
N VAL A 60 9.01 11.35 11.65
CA VAL A 60 8.51 10.01 11.28
C VAL A 60 7.04 10.09 10.86
N TYR A 61 6.22 10.88 11.55
CA TYR A 61 4.82 11.09 11.17
C TYR A 61 4.68 11.61 9.72
N ASN A 62 5.49 12.60 9.33
CA ASN A 62 5.45 13.13 7.98
C ASN A 62 6.08 12.16 6.95
N HIS A 63 7.05 11.33 7.33
CA HIS A 63 7.50 10.22 6.48
C HIS A 63 6.35 9.26 6.15
N LEU A 64 5.50 8.93 7.12
CA LEU A 64 4.32 8.09 6.89
C LEU A 64 3.28 8.78 5.98
N LYS A 65 3.03 10.08 6.18
CA LYS A 65 2.17 10.87 5.27
C LYS A 65 2.71 10.85 3.84
N ASN A 66 4.03 10.97 3.68
CA ASN A 66 4.68 10.90 2.37
C ASN A 66 4.58 9.52 1.71
N ALA A 67 4.64 8.44 2.48
CA ALA A 67 4.45 7.08 1.96
C ALA A 67 3.04 6.89 1.36
N ILE A 68 2.00 7.37 2.05
CA ILE A 68 0.62 7.35 1.52
C ILE A 68 0.51 8.24 0.28
N ARG A 69 1.05 9.47 0.33
CA ARG A 69 1.04 10.38 -0.81
C ARG A 69 1.68 9.76 -2.04
N PHE A 70 2.81 9.08 -1.89
CA PHE A 70 3.47 8.38 -2.98
C PHE A 70 2.54 7.40 -3.70
N SER A 71 1.82 6.57 -2.96
CA SER A 71 0.86 5.61 -3.52
C SER A 71 -0.34 6.32 -4.17
N MET A 72 -0.85 7.39 -3.52
CA MET A 72 -2.00 8.14 -4.02
C MET A 72 -1.72 8.95 -5.30
N GLU A 73 -0.48 9.38 -5.51
CA GLU A 73 -0.04 10.05 -6.74
C GLU A 73 0.15 9.07 -7.91
N ARG A 74 0.12 7.76 -7.65
CA ARG A 74 0.40 6.68 -8.61
C ARG A 74 -0.72 5.64 -8.61
N LEU A 75 -1.92 6.09 -8.95
CA LEU A 75 -3.08 5.20 -9.08
C LEU A 75 -3.25 4.77 -10.54
N GLY A 76 -3.72 3.56 -10.74
CA GLY A 76 -4.14 3.05 -12.03
C GLY A 76 -5.57 3.46 -12.40
N ALA A 77 -6.12 2.83 -13.43
CA ALA A 77 -7.42 3.17 -14.00
C ALA A 77 -8.60 2.93 -13.04
N HIS A 78 -8.48 1.95 -12.14
CA HIS A 78 -9.50 1.59 -11.15
C HIS A 78 -9.25 2.27 -9.79
N LYS A 79 -8.37 3.28 -9.74
CA LYS A 79 -8.03 4.04 -8.53
C LYS A 79 -7.38 3.22 -7.41
N MET A 80 -6.74 2.13 -7.77
CA MET A 80 -5.87 1.36 -6.90
C MET A 80 -4.40 1.69 -7.17
N PRO A 81 -3.47 1.44 -6.21
CA PRO A 81 -2.05 1.67 -6.43
C PRO A 81 -1.53 0.95 -7.66
N ALA A 82 -0.82 1.68 -8.50
CA ALA A 82 -0.15 1.11 -9.66
C ALA A 82 0.93 0.11 -9.22
N GLY A 83 1.07 -0.98 -9.97
CA GLY A 83 2.02 -2.05 -9.67
C GLY A 83 3.48 -1.63 -9.85
N LEU A 84 3.73 -0.51 -10.51
CA LEU A 84 5.07 0.01 -10.79
C LEU A 84 5.99 -1.05 -11.43
N HIS A 85 7.22 -1.19 -10.90
CA HIS A 85 8.13 -2.23 -11.37
C HIS A 85 7.68 -3.62 -10.92
N ALA A 86 7.29 -3.75 -9.67
CA ALA A 86 6.77 -4.94 -9.04
C ALA A 86 6.15 -4.58 -7.67
N ASP A 87 5.49 -5.53 -7.04
CA ASP A 87 5.23 -5.51 -5.60
C ASP A 87 6.11 -6.57 -4.90
N TRP A 88 5.74 -7.05 -3.72
CA TRP A 88 6.45 -8.10 -2.99
C TRP A 88 6.76 -9.33 -3.86
N ASN A 89 5.91 -9.63 -4.84
CA ASN A 89 6.20 -10.68 -5.81
C ASN A 89 6.94 -10.09 -7.02
N ASP A 90 8.25 -10.19 -7.00
CA ASP A 90 9.15 -9.70 -8.04
C ASP A 90 8.93 -10.29 -9.43
N CYS A 91 8.29 -11.46 -9.49
CA CYS A 91 8.01 -12.17 -10.75
C CYS A 91 6.69 -11.72 -11.39
N LEU A 92 5.79 -11.11 -10.62
CA LEU A 92 4.50 -10.68 -11.13
C LEU A 92 4.62 -9.35 -11.89
N ARG A 93 4.30 -9.38 -13.18
CA ARG A 93 4.31 -8.21 -14.05
C ARG A 93 2.89 -7.76 -14.38
N LEU A 94 2.42 -6.72 -13.69
CA LEU A 94 1.11 -6.11 -13.97
C LEU A 94 1.21 -4.98 -15.01
N GLY A 95 2.40 -4.50 -15.28
CA GLY A 95 2.66 -3.28 -16.06
C GLY A 95 2.75 -2.05 -15.14
N LYS A 96 3.38 -0.99 -15.62
CA LYS A 96 3.63 0.23 -14.83
C LYS A 96 2.36 0.87 -14.26
N LYS A 97 1.25 0.75 -14.97
CA LYS A 97 -0.08 1.26 -14.60
C LYS A 97 -1.07 0.17 -14.23
N GLY A 98 -0.65 -1.10 -14.29
CA GLY A 98 -1.43 -2.20 -13.75
C GLY A 98 -1.55 -2.06 -12.24
N GLU A 99 -2.58 -2.63 -11.64
CA GLU A 99 -2.98 -2.37 -10.26
C GLU A 99 -2.87 -3.62 -9.41
N SER A 100 -2.29 -3.49 -8.23
CA SER A 100 -2.12 -4.60 -7.28
C SER A 100 -3.14 -4.52 -6.16
N THR A 101 -4.06 -5.50 -6.10
CA THR A 101 -5.03 -5.61 -4.99
C THR A 101 -4.34 -5.81 -3.65
N PHE A 102 -3.23 -6.55 -3.62
CA PHE A 102 -2.41 -6.72 -2.43
C PHE A 102 -1.89 -5.36 -1.88
N VAL A 103 -1.30 -4.54 -2.75
CA VAL A 103 -0.81 -3.21 -2.36
C VAL A 103 -1.96 -2.27 -1.97
N ALA A 104 -3.12 -2.42 -2.63
CA ALA A 104 -4.31 -1.65 -2.28
C ALA A 104 -4.80 -1.97 -0.84
N PHE A 105 -4.76 -3.23 -0.40
CA PHE A 105 -5.06 -3.58 0.99
C PHE A 105 -3.99 -3.06 1.96
N GLN A 106 -2.70 -3.09 1.59
CA GLN A 106 -1.66 -2.48 2.42
C GLN A 106 -1.87 -0.97 2.57
N LEU A 107 -2.23 -0.28 1.48
CA LEU A 107 -2.55 1.15 1.53
C LEU A 107 -3.79 1.42 2.39
N TYR A 108 -4.82 0.58 2.30
CA TYR A 108 -6.02 0.69 3.13
C TYR A 108 -5.67 0.54 4.64
N TYR A 109 -4.83 -0.44 4.98
CA TYR A 109 -4.28 -0.61 6.32
C TYR A 109 -3.49 0.63 6.77
N ALA A 110 -2.58 1.11 5.93
CA ALA A 110 -1.76 2.28 6.21
C ALA A 110 -2.62 3.53 6.50
N MET A 111 -3.69 3.73 5.73
CA MET A 111 -4.66 4.80 5.96
C MET A 111 -5.38 4.68 7.31
N SER A 112 -5.74 3.46 7.71
CA SER A 112 -6.36 3.22 9.02
C SER A 112 -5.40 3.55 10.17
N VAL A 113 -4.13 3.15 10.04
CA VAL A 113 -3.09 3.42 11.04
C VAL A 113 -2.82 4.92 11.16
N ILE A 114 -2.56 5.60 10.05
CA ILE A 114 -2.22 7.02 10.08
C ILE A 114 -3.38 7.89 10.55
N ARG A 115 -4.62 7.49 10.26
CA ARG A 115 -5.81 8.17 10.76
C ARG A 115 -5.82 8.18 12.28
N GLY A 116 -5.56 7.03 12.93
CA GLY A 116 -5.49 6.96 14.40
C GLY A 116 -4.43 7.90 14.97
N TYR A 117 -3.25 7.96 14.38
CA TYR A 117 -2.20 8.89 14.80
C TYR A 117 -2.57 10.36 14.53
N ALA A 118 -3.24 10.66 13.42
CA ALA A 118 -3.71 12.00 13.10
C ALA A 118 -4.81 12.48 14.07
N GLU A 119 -5.74 11.61 14.46
CA GLU A 119 -6.76 11.88 15.47
C GLU A 119 -6.14 12.21 16.83
N GLU A 120 -5.18 11.40 17.30
CA GLU A 120 -4.44 11.66 18.54
C GLU A 120 -3.70 13.01 18.51
N ARG A 121 -3.18 13.41 17.36
CA ARG A 121 -2.45 14.67 17.12
C ARG A 121 -3.38 15.85 16.82
N LYS A 122 -4.67 15.62 16.69
CA LYS A 122 -5.67 16.64 16.29
C LYS A 122 -5.40 17.26 14.91
N ASP A 123 -4.79 16.49 14.00
CA ASP A 123 -4.59 16.85 12.60
C ASP A 123 -5.90 16.59 11.82
N THR A 124 -6.90 17.40 12.09
CA THR A 124 -8.27 17.22 11.60
C THR A 124 -8.37 17.28 10.08
N GLU A 125 -7.59 18.15 9.45
CA GLU A 125 -7.54 18.28 7.99
C GLU A 125 -7.05 16.97 7.35
N TYR A 126 -6.02 16.38 7.92
CA TYR A 126 -5.49 15.12 7.41
C TYR A 126 -6.43 13.93 7.68
N VAL A 127 -7.14 13.93 8.82
CA VAL A 127 -8.19 12.95 9.10
C VAL A 127 -9.31 13.00 8.05
N GLU A 128 -9.78 14.20 7.70
CA GLU A 128 -10.81 14.37 6.66
C GLU A 128 -10.31 13.89 5.29
N TYR A 129 -9.07 14.25 4.94
CA TYR A 129 -8.43 13.77 3.71
C TYR A 129 -8.38 12.24 3.67
N ILE A 130 -7.86 11.59 4.73
CA ILE A 130 -7.74 10.13 4.78
C ILE A 130 -9.11 9.45 4.71
N ASN A 131 -10.11 9.94 5.43
CA ASN A 131 -11.47 9.39 5.38
C ASN A 131 -12.02 9.38 3.95
N LYS A 132 -11.82 10.47 3.22
CA LYS A 132 -12.25 10.59 1.83
C LYS A 132 -11.55 9.56 0.92
N VAL A 133 -10.23 9.57 0.92
CA VAL A 133 -9.45 8.73 -0.01
C VAL A 133 -9.55 7.24 0.34
N GLN A 134 -9.68 6.89 1.63
CA GLN A 134 -9.90 5.52 2.08
C GLN A 134 -11.28 5.00 1.65
N ALA A 135 -12.31 5.84 1.70
CA ALA A 135 -13.63 5.48 1.22
C ALA A 135 -13.66 5.25 -0.31
N GLU A 136 -12.90 6.04 -1.07
CA GLU A 136 -12.75 5.85 -2.52
C GLU A 136 -12.00 4.55 -2.84
N LEU A 137 -10.89 4.28 -2.15
CA LEU A 137 -10.13 3.04 -2.29
C LEU A 137 -10.98 1.82 -1.90
N GLY A 138 -11.79 1.93 -0.85
CA GLY A 138 -12.69 0.87 -0.40
C GLY A 138 -13.71 0.45 -1.46
N LYS A 139 -14.21 1.39 -2.27
CA LYS A 139 -15.09 1.07 -3.40
C LYS A 139 -14.36 0.22 -4.44
N SER A 140 -13.15 0.64 -4.84
CA SER A 140 -12.33 -0.10 -5.79
C SER A 140 -11.98 -1.51 -5.29
N LEU A 141 -11.68 -1.64 -3.99
CA LEU A 141 -11.42 -2.93 -3.36
C LEU A 141 -12.65 -3.84 -3.30
N SER A 142 -13.85 -3.26 -3.14
CA SER A 142 -15.10 -4.04 -3.20
C SER A 142 -15.30 -4.68 -4.57
N ASP A 143 -14.92 -3.99 -5.64
CA ASP A 143 -15.02 -4.49 -7.01
C ASP A 143 -13.98 -5.61 -7.31
N CYS A 144 -13.01 -5.81 -6.41
CA CYS A 144 -12.02 -6.89 -6.52
C CYS A 144 -12.47 -8.23 -5.93
N TRP A 145 -13.65 -8.30 -5.31
CA TRP A 145 -14.20 -9.54 -4.80
C TRP A 145 -14.77 -10.37 -5.94
N ASP A 146 -14.26 -11.59 -6.11
CA ASP A 146 -14.66 -12.53 -7.16
C ASP A 146 -15.16 -13.84 -6.52
N GLU A 147 -16.48 -13.89 -6.26
CA GLU A 147 -17.23 -14.99 -5.67
C GLU A 147 -16.76 -15.41 -4.24
N ASP A 148 -15.55 -15.95 -4.11
CA ASP A 148 -15.02 -16.52 -2.86
C ASP A 148 -13.60 -16.04 -2.52
N ARG A 149 -13.08 -15.09 -3.30
CA ARG A 149 -11.72 -14.58 -3.15
C ARG A 149 -11.57 -13.15 -3.66
N PHE A 150 -10.50 -12.49 -3.28
CA PHE A 150 -10.07 -11.26 -3.92
C PHE A 150 -9.11 -11.57 -5.07
N ILE A 151 -9.30 -10.93 -6.22
CA ILE A 151 -8.37 -11.03 -7.35
C ILE A 151 -6.98 -10.55 -6.95
N ARG A 152 -5.94 -11.00 -7.66
CA ARG A 152 -4.56 -10.60 -7.39
C ARG A 152 -4.25 -9.19 -7.88
N GLY A 153 -4.83 -8.80 -8.98
CA GLY A 153 -4.65 -7.48 -9.57
C GLY A 153 -5.19 -7.39 -10.98
N ILE A 154 -4.97 -6.23 -11.58
CA ILE A 154 -5.44 -5.91 -12.94
C ILE A 154 -4.20 -5.44 -13.73
N ARG A 155 -3.94 -6.09 -14.86
CA ARG A 155 -2.85 -5.68 -15.75
C ARG A 155 -3.15 -4.33 -16.42
N GLU A 156 -2.12 -3.67 -16.90
CA GLU A 156 -2.25 -2.40 -17.63
C GLU A 156 -3.15 -2.48 -18.88
N ASN A 157 -3.28 -3.66 -19.49
CA ASN A 157 -4.19 -3.94 -20.60
C ASN A 157 -5.63 -4.26 -20.17
N GLY A 158 -5.94 -4.23 -18.88
CA GLY A 158 -7.25 -4.55 -18.32
C GLY A 158 -7.47 -6.03 -18.00
N GLU A 159 -6.51 -6.90 -18.26
CA GLU A 159 -6.58 -8.32 -17.92
C GLU A 159 -6.57 -8.51 -16.39
N VAL A 160 -7.55 -9.21 -15.85
CA VAL A 160 -7.63 -9.60 -14.44
C VAL A 160 -6.68 -10.79 -14.20
N VAL A 161 -6.01 -10.77 -13.05
CA VAL A 161 -5.09 -11.84 -12.60
C VAL A 161 -5.59 -12.38 -11.26
N GLY A 162 -5.66 -13.69 -11.15
CA GLY A 162 -6.10 -14.36 -9.92
C GLY A 162 -7.61 -14.40 -9.76
N ALA A 163 -8.35 -14.34 -10.86
CA ALA A 163 -9.77 -14.58 -10.86
C ALA A 163 -10.09 -16.06 -10.64
N LYS A 164 -11.25 -16.37 -10.08
CA LYS A 164 -11.67 -17.73 -9.72
C LYS A 164 -11.58 -18.72 -10.89
N HIS A 165 -11.91 -18.26 -12.07
CA HIS A 165 -11.97 -19.11 -13.27
C HIS A 165 -10.70 -19.03 -14.13
N ASP A 166 -9.64 -18.38 -13.64
CA ASP A 166 -8.34 -18.44 -14.31
C ASP A 166 -7.87 -19.89 -14.39
N PRO A 167 -7.37 -20.32 -15.55
CA PRO A 167 -6.94 -21.72 -15.73
C PRO A 167 -5.74 -22.08 -14.87
N GLU A 168 -4.93 -21.09 -14.51
CA GLU A 168 -3.75 -21.21 -13.67
C GLU A 168 -3.68 -20.06 -12.67
N ALA A 169 -3.10 -20.29 -11.50
CA ALA A 169 -2.87 -19.26 -10.48
C ALA A 169 -4.14 -18.46 -10.11
N ASN A 170 -5.27 -19.15 -9.99
CA ASN A 170 -6.56 -18.55 -9.65
C ASN A 170 -6.73 -18.22 -8.15
N MET A 171 -5.73 -18.52 -7.32
CA MET A 171 -5.72 -18.18 -5.89
C MET A 171 -4.35 -17.65 -5.51
N TRP A 172 -4.34 -16.45 -4.94
CA TRP A 172 -3.15 -15.78 -4.44
C TRP A 172 -3.33 -15.43 -2.96
N LEU A 173 -2.42 -15.89 -2.12
CA LEU A 173 -2.52 -15.73 -0.67
C LEU A 173 -2.46 -14.26 -0.23
N ASN A 174 -1.59 -13.45 -0.88
CA ASN A 174 -1.36 -12.06 -0.43
C ASN A 174 -2.64 -11.21 -0.36
N PRO A 175 -3.48 -11.11 -1.39
CA PRO A 175 -4.71 -10.31 -1.27
C PRO A 175 -5.68 -10.88 -0.24
N GLN A 176 -5.76 -12.21 -0.08
CA GLN A 176 -6.66 -12.82 0.90
C GLN A 176 -6.23 -12.44 2.33
N SER A 177 -4.99 -12.73 2.70
CA SER A 177 -4.50 -12.42 4.05
C SER A 177 -4.51 -10.93 4.35
N TRP A 178 -4.13 -10.07 3.39
CA TRP A 178 -4.14 -8.63 3.61
C TRP A 178 -5.53 -8.00 3.60
N SER A 179 -6.53 -8.61 2.96
CA SER A 179 -7.92 -8.17 3.10
C SER A 179 -8.38 -8.27 4.56
N VAL A 180 -7.94 -9.31 5.26
CA VAL A 180 -8.22 -9.54 6.69
C VAL A 180 -7.36 -8.64 7.58
N ILE A 181 -6.05 -8.60 7.34
CA ILE A 181 -5.09 -7.78 8.12
C ILE A 181 -5.45 -6.30 8.07
N SER A 182 -5.89 -5.81 6.92
CA SER A 182 -6.30 -4.42 6.75
C SER A 182 -7.61 -4.06 7.44
N GLY A 183 -8.38 -5.06 7.87
CA GLY A 183 -9.72 -4.89 8.41
C GLY A 183 -10.77 -4.52 7.34
N PHE A 184 -10.46 -4.71 6.06
CA PHE A 184 -11.38 -4.42 4.96
C PHE A 184 -12.43 -5.51 4.77
N ALA A 185 -12.00 -6.78 4.72
CA ALA A 185 -12.89 -7.91 4.50
C ALA A 185 -13.98 -7.99 5.57
N SER A 186 -15.23 -8.20 5.16
CA SER A 186 -16.29 -8.59 6.08
C SER A 186 -15.95 -9.95 6.74
N LYS A 187 -16.61 -10.26 7.84
CA LYS A 187 -16.43 -11.55 8.50
C LYS A 187 -16.66 -12.73 7.53
N GLU A 188 -17.71 -12.65 6.74
CA GLU A 188 -18.05 -13.67 5.75
C GLU A 188 -16.99 -13.81 4.66
N GLN A 189 -16.52 -12.68 4.13
CA GLN A 189 -15.42 -12.68 3.14
C GLN A 189 -14.14 -13.23 3.74
N ALA A 190 -13.81 -12.86 4.98
CA ALA A 190 -12.61 -13.35 5.65
C ALA A 190 -12.66 -14.87 5.88
N GLU A 191 -13.81 -15.41 6.32
CA GLU A 191 -13.99 -16.85 6.52
C GLU A 191 -13.95 -17.62 5.20
N THR A 192 -14.40 -17.02 4.10
CA THR A 192 -14.43 -17.66 2.78
C THR A 192 -13.06 -17.62 2.11
N ALA A 193 -12.32 -16.51 2.23
CA ALA A 193 -11.04 -16.30 1.55
C ALA A 193 -9.85 -16.98 2.24
N MET A 194 -9.98 -17.34 3.55
CA MET A 194 -8.89 -17.93 4.36
C MET A 194 -9.12 -19.41 4.65
#